data_5c9a8a438ff482b76a5fb2227df3211b
#
_entry.id   5c9a8a438ff482b76a5fb2227df3211b
#
_cell.length_a   1.000
_cell.length_b   1.000
_cell.length_c   1.000
_cell.angle_alpha   90.00
_cell.angle_beta   90.00
_cell.angle_gamma   90.00
#
_symmetry.space_group_name_H-M   'P 1'
#
loop_
_entity.id
_entity.type
_entity.pdbx_description
1 polymer ?
#
loop_
_entity_poly.entity_id
_entity_poly.type
_entity_poly.pdbx_seq_one_letter_code
_entity_poly.pdbx_strand_id
1 'polypeptide(L)'
;EVNMVYSMYDRMVVGGALPVGEVLTLEAIDPLKAPFFLTRREMGIYNVGGPGVVKAGDAVFELDYKEALYLGSGDRVVTFESKDASNPAKFYFNSLTAHRNYPDRKVTKADAVVAEMGSLEGSNHRNINKMLVNQVLPTCQLQMGMTELAPGSVWNTMPAHVHSRRMEAYFYFEIPEEHAICHFMGEVDETRHVWMKGDQAVLSPEWSIHSAAATHNYTFILSLIHISEPTRRRGI
;
A
#
# COMPACT_ATOMS: atom_id res chain seq x y z
N GLU A 1 -12.32 -13.65 2.55
CA GLU A 1 -13.16 -12.48 2.29
C GLU A 1 -12.32 -11.39 1.59
N VAL A 2 -12.95 -10.61 0.66
CA VAL A 2 -12.40 -9.38 0.08
C VAL A 2 -13.09 -8.19 0.75
N ASN A 3 -12.31 -7.32 1.38
CA ASN A 3 -12.78 -6.08 1.99
C ASN A 3 -12.15 -4.90 1.26
N MET A 4 -12.95 -3.88 0.91
CA MET A 4 -12.42 -2.69 0.23
C MET A 4 -13.24 -1.44 0.54
N VAL A 5 -12.57 -0.30 0.44
CA VAL A 5 -13.15 1.04 0.58
C VAL A 5 -12.85 1.84 -0.68
N TYR A 6 -13.88 2.42 -1.28
CA TYR A 6 -13.74 3.45 -2.32
C TYR A 6 -13.62 4.81 -1.66
N SER A 7 -12.47 5.42 -1.80
CA SER A 7 -12.24 6.79 -1.32
C SER A 7 -12.73 7.82 -2.34
N MET A 8 -13.37 8.89 -1.87
CA MET A 8 -13.67 10.06 -2.70
C MET A 8 -12.41 10.88 -3.02
N TYR A 9 -11.32 10.69 -2.27
CA TYR A 9 -10.02 11.27 -2.57
C TYR A 9 -9.35 10.48 -3.70
N ASP A 10 -9.04 11.16 -4.79
CA ASP A 10 -8.38 10.60 -5.98
C ASP A 10 -9.06 9.34 -6.56
N ARG A 11 -10.27 9.03 -6.12
CA ARG A 11 -10.99 7.80 -6.48
C ARG A 11 -10.18 6.53 -6.22
N MET A 12 -9.30 6.58 -5.20
CA MET A 12 -8.52 5.42 -4.78
C MET A 12 -9.43 4.37 -4.14
N VAL A 13 -9.22 3.11 -4.52
CA VAL A 13 -9.75 1.95 -3.79
C VAL A 13 -8.62 1.37 -2.95
N VAL A 14 -8.87 1.18 -1.69
CA VAL A 14 -7.96 0.50 -0.74
C VAL A 14 -8.66 -0.75 -0.25
N GLY A 15 -7.98 -1.89 -0.27
CA GLY A 15 -8.59 -3.12 0.16
C GLY A 15 -7.60 -4.22 0.50
N GLY A 16 -8.16 -5.33 0.92
CA GLY A 16 -7.44 -6.56 1.22
C GLY A 16 -8.25 -7.80 0.91
N ALA A 17 -7.56 -8.89 0.65
CA ALA A 17 -8.13 -10.20 0.43
C ALA A 17 -7.42 -11.23 1.31
N LEU A 18 -8.22 -12.02 2.06
CA LEU A 18 -7.75 -13.12 2.90
C LEU A 18 -8.42 -14.41 2.43
N PRO A 19 -7.84 -15.12 1.45
CA PRO A 19 -8.38 -16.38 0.94
C PRO A 19 -7.97 -17.55 1.84
N VAL A 20 -8.84 -17.92 2.80
CA VAL A 20 -8.62 -19.06 3.67
C VAL A 20 -9.45 -20.24 3.15
N GLY A 21 -8.82 -21.19 2.44
CA GLY A 21 -9.44 -22.40 1.95
C GLY A 21 -10.38 -22.25 0.74
N GLU A 22 -10.58 -21.05 0.24
CA GLU A 22 -11.38 -20.78 -0.97
C GLU A 22 -10.74 -19.71 -1.85
N VAL A 23 -11.01 -19.77 -3.14
CA VAL A 23 -10.62 -18.73 -4.09
C VAL A 23 -11.58 -17.55 -3.96
N LEU A 24 -11.02 -16.35 -3.80
CA LEU A 24 -11.79 -15.12 -3.73
C LEU A 24 -11.75 -14.36 -5.05
N THR A 25 -12.90 -13.93 -5.54
CA THR A 25 -13.00 -13.10 -6.74
C THR A 25 -13.10 -11.63 -6.36
N LEU A 26 -12.35 -10.78 -7.08
CA LEU A 26 -12.42 -9.33 -6.95
C LEU A 26 -13.55 -8.79 -7.83
N GLU A 27 -14.69 -8.51 -7.21
CA GLU A 27 -15.85 -7.97 -7.91
C GLU A 27 -15.73 -6.46 -8.14
N ALA A 28 -16.29 -5.99 -9.24
CA ALA A 28 -16.45 -4.56 -9.48
C ALA A 28 -17.55 -4.00 -8.57
N ILE A 29 -17.19 -3.04 -7.71
CA ILE A 29 -18.15 -2.37 -6.83
C ILE A 29 -18.94 -1.28 -7.58
N ASP A 30 -20.16 -0.98 -7.13
CA ASP A 30 -21.07 -0.06 -7.82
C ASP A 30 -20.46 1.31 -8.17
N PRO A 31 -19.65 1.97 -7.32
CA PRO A 31 -19.02 3.25 -7.67
C PRO A 31 -18.14 3.21 -8.92
N LEU A 32 -17.63 2.05 -9.32
CA LEU A 32 -16.78 1.92 -10.49
C LEU A 32 -17.56 1.98 -11.80
N LYS A 33 -18.85 1.63 -11.80
CA LYS A 33 -19.72 1.58 -12.98
C LYS A 33 -19.03 0.91 -14.18
N ALA A 34 -18.47 -0.27 -13.94
CA ALA A 34 -17.66 -1.04 -14.88
C ALA A 34 -17.96 -2.54 -14.78
N PRO A 35 -17.85 -3.32 -15.87
CA PRO A 35 -18.11 -4.76 -15.85
C PRO A 35 -17.06 -5.54 -15.06
N PHE A 36 -15.81 -5.07 -15.05
CA PHE A 36 -14.71 -5.66 -14.29
C PHE A 36 -14.04 -4.60 -13.42
N PHE A 37 -13.39 -5.04 -12.34
CA PHE A 37 -12.70 -4.13 -11.42
C PHE A 37 -11.61 -3.30 -12.11
N LEU A 38 -10.86 -3.91 -13.04
CA LEU A 38 -9.74 -3.28 -13.75
C LEU A 38 -10.11 -2.62 -15.08
N THR A 39 -11.38 -2.55 -15.50
CA THR A 39 -11.77 -1.99 -16.80
C THR A 39 -11.11 -0.63 -17.08
N ARG A 40 -11.04 0.24 -16.10
CA ARG A 40 -10.45 1.59 -16.21
C ARG A 40 -9.50 1.91 -15.06
N ARG A 41 -8.88 0.89 -14.46
CA ARG A 41 -8.06 1.03 -13.26
C ARG A 41 -6.80 0.19 -13.35
N GLU A 42 -5.73 0.69 -12.76
CA GLU A 42 -4.55 -0.07 -12.42
C GLU A 42 -4.59 -0.48 -10.94
N MET A 43 -3.81 -1.48 -10.57
CA MET A 43 -3.80 -2.01 -9.21
C MET A 43 -2.39 -2.46 -8.82
N GLY A 44 -2.00 -2.10 -7.61
CA GLY A 44 -0.83 -2.65 -6.93
C GLY A 44 -1.26 -3.55 -5.79
N ILE A 45 -0.63 -4.70 -5.68
CA ILE A 45 -0.91 -5.74 -4.67
C ILE A 45 0.37 -6.06 -3.94
N TYR A 46 0.31 -6.22 -2.62
CA TYR A 46 1.37 -6.79 -1.80
C TYR A 46 0.85 -8.02 -1.06
N ASN A 47 1.63 -9.09 -1.05
CA ASN A 47 1.35 -10.22 -0.17
C ASN A 47 2.07 -10.02 1.17
N VAL A 48 1.31 -9.91 2.25
CA VAL A 48 1.81 -9.76 3.63
C VAL A 48 1.48 -10.96 4.51
N GLY A 49 1.17 -12.09 3.90
CA GLY A 49 0.85 -13.36 4.58
C GLY A 49 1.67 -14.53 4.02
N GLY A 50 1.15 -15.73 4.17
CA GLY A 50 1.73 -16.94 3.57
C GLY A 50 1.73 -16.90 2.04
N PRO A 51 2.36 -17.91 1.38
CA PRO A 51 2.43 -17.95 -0.08
C PRO A 51 1.04 -18.01 -0.73
N GLY A 52 0.84 -17.22 -1.78
CA GLY A 52 -0.43 -17.15 -2.47
C GLY A 52 -0.32 -16.97 -3.98
N VAL A 53 -1.46 -16.97 -4.63
CA VAL A 53 -1.58 -16.84 -6.09
C VAL A 53 -2.60 -15.76 -6.41
N VAL A 54 -2.24 -14.88 -7.34
CA VAL A 54 -3.16 -13.93 -7.98
C VAL A 54 -3.31 -14.32 -9.42
N LYS A 55 -4.56 -14.48 -9.89
CA LYS A 55 -4.86 -14.68 -11.30
C LYS A 55 -5.52 -13.43 -11.86
N ALA A 56 -5.14 -13.03 -13.06
CA ALA A 56 -5.71 -11.89 -13.77
C ALA A 56 -6.01 -12.30 -15.22
N GLY A 57 -7.26 -12.73 -15.50
CA GLY A 57 -7.60 -13.45 -16.71
C GLY A 57 -6.80 -14.77 -16.77
N ASP A 58 -6.07 -14.98 -17.88
CA ASP A 58 -5.24 -16.17 -18.08
C ASP A 58 -3.86 -16.09 -17.40
N ALA A 59 -3.44 -14.90 -16.94
CA ALA A 59 -2.15 -14.71 -16.30
C ALA A 59 -2.20 -15.18 -14.83
N VAL A 60 -1.15 -15.88 -14.40
CA VAL A 60 -1.02 -16.44 -13.05
C VAL A 60 0.28 -15.92 -12.41
N PHE A 61 0.16 -15.36 -11.22
CA PHE A 61 1.28 -14.82 -10.46
C PHE A 61 1.34 -15.45 -9.07
N GLU A 62 2.44 -16.13 -8.79
CA GLU A 62 2.73 -16.63 -7.44
C GLU A 62 3.45 -15.54 -6.66
N LEU A 63 2.95 -15.20 -5.47
CA LEU A 63 3.50 -14.19 -4.58
C LEU A 63 3.86 -14.80 -3.24
N ASP A 64 5.14 -14.71 -2.91
CA ASP A 64 5.63 -14.99 -1.58
C ASP A 64 5.50 -13.77 -0.65
N TYR A 65 5.87 -13.95 0.61
CA TYR A 65 5.81 -12.89 1.62
C TYR A 65 6.63 -11.65 1.21
N LYS A 66 6.01 -10.46 1.29
CA LYS A 66 6.60 -9.17 0.91
C LYS A 66 6.94 -9.03 -0.59
N GLU A 67 6.35 -9.84 -1.43
CA GLU A 67 6.37 -9.62 -2.86
C GLU A 67 5.19 -8.79 -3.34
N ALA A 68 5.38 -8.06 -4.42
CA ALA A 68 4.40 -7.17 -5.00
C ALA A 68 4.02 -7.56 -6.44
N LEU A 69 2.82 -7.15 -6.85
CA LEU A 69 2.32 -7.33 -8.21
C LEU A 69 1.66 -6.04 -8.68
N TYR A 70 2.03 -5.60 -9.85
CA TYR A 70 1.32 -4.57 -10.59
C TYR A 70 0.41 -5.21 -11.63
N LEU A 71 -0.85 -4.78 -11.68
CA LEU A 71 -1.81 -5.13 -12.71
C LEU A 71 -2.25 -3.88 -13.46
N GLY A 72 -2.05 -3.88 -14.78
CA GLY A 72 -2.56 -2.84 -15.67
C GLY A 72 -4.07 -2.93 -15.87
N SER A 73 -4.65 -1.91 -16.49
CA SER A 73 -6.09 -1.90 -16.81
C SER A 73 -6.46 -2.95 -17.86
N GLY A 74 -7.70 -3.45 -17.78
CA GLY A 74 -8.22 -4.43 -18.75
C GLY A 74 -9.47 -5.14 -18.23
N ASP A 75 -10.30 -5.60 -19.17
CA ASP A 75 -11.53 -6.33 -18.89
C ASP A 75 -11.21 -7.80 -18.59
N ARG A 76 -11.00 -8.11 -17.33
CA ARG A 76 -10.63 -9.45 -16.85
C ARG A 76 -11.00 -9.65 -15.39
N VAL A 77 -11.26 -10.89 -15.06
CA VAL A 77 -11.47 -11.32 -13.66
C VAL A 77 -10.14 -11.38 -12.94
N VAL A 78 -10.12 -10.90 -11.71
CA VAL A 78 -8.98 -11.06 -10.78
C VAL A 78 -9.41 -11.95 -9.63
N THR A 79 -8.59 -12.94 -9.29
CA THR A 79 -8.84 -13.83 -8.15
C THR A 79 -7.62 -13.95 -7.24
N PHE A 80 -7.89 -14.27 -5.97
CA PHE A 80 -6.89 -14.48 -4.93
C PHE A 80 -7.03 -15.88 -4.34
N GLU A 81 -5.90 -16.56 -4.12
CA GLU A 81 -5.85 -17.92 -3.59
C GLU A 81 -4.66 -18.06 -2.63
N SER A 82 -4.82 -18.76 -1.51
CA SER A 82 -3.71 -19.18 -0.66
C SER A 82 -3.21 -20.55 -1.09
N LYS A 83 -1.90 -20.76 -1.10
CA LYS A 83 -1.32 -22.08 -1.34
C LYS A 83 -1.50 -23.03 -0.15
N ASP A 84 -1.64 -22.49 1.05
CA ASP A 84 -1.82 -23.24 2.29
C ASP A 84 -2.85 -22.53 3.20
N ALA A 85 -3.96 -23.19 3.47
CA ALA A 85 -5.01 -22.66 4.33
C ALA A 85 -4.59 -22.53 5.81
N SER A 86 -3.57 -23.26 6.24
CA SER A 86 -3.01 -23.16 7.60
C SER A 86 -2.07 -21.98 7.76
N ASN A 87 -1.53 -21.47 6.66
CA ASN A 87 -0.73 -20.24 6.58
C ASN A 87 -1.22 -19.40 5.40
N PRO A 88 -2.39 -18.75 5.53
CA PRO A 88 -3.04 -18.09 4.41
C PRO A 88 -2.28 -16.87 3.92
N ALA A 89 -2.34 -16.64 2.61
CA ALA A 89 -1.91 -15.40 2.02
C ALA A 89 -2.80 -14.25 2.51
N LYS A 90 -2.20 -13.07 2.68
CA LYS A 90 -2.89 -11.81 2.99
C LYS A 90 -2.50 -10.80 1.93
N PHE A 91 -3.43 -10.48 1.06
CA PHE A 91 -3.18 -9.50 0.01
C PHE A 91 -3.70 -8.13 0.42
N TYR A 92 -2.82 -7.15 0.52
CA TYR A 92 -3.19 -5.74 0.57
C TYR A 92 -3.11 -5.15 -0.84
N PHE A 93 -4.08 -4.35 -1.23
CA PHE A 93 -4.08 -3.73 -2.55
C PHE A 93 -4.59 -2.29 -2.56
N ASN A 94 -4.03 -1.51 -3.48
CA ASN A 94 -4.57 -0.22 -3.86
C ASN A 94 -4.80 -0.15 -5.36
N SER A 95 -5.84 0.57 -5.74
CA SER A 95 -6.18 0.78 -7.15
C SER A 95 -6.53 2.23 -7.43
N LEU A 96 -6.05 2.71 -8.57
CA LEU A 96 -6.33 4.04 -9.10
C LEU A 96 -6.92 3.97 -10.50
N THR A 97 -7.57 5.05 -10.93
CA THR A 97 -7.99 5.19 -12.33
C THR A 97 -6.77 5.19 -13.26
N ALA A 98 -6.87 4.52 -14.40
CA ALA A 98 -5.81 4.46 -15.39
C ALA A 98 -6.28 5.01 -16.73
N HIS A 99 -5.55 5.99 -17.26
CA HIS A 99 -5.77 6.55 -18.60
C HIS A 99 -4.82 5.92 -19.64
N ARG A 100 -3.93 5.03 -19.19
CA ARG A 100 -2.99 4.26 -20.01
C ARG A 100 -2.81 2.87 -19.41
N ASN A 101 -2.68 1.88 -20.25
CA ASN A 101 -2.38 0.51 -19.82
C ASN A 101 -0.88 0.24 -19.85
N TYR A 102 -0.38 -0.44 -18.84
CA TYR A 102 0.97 -0.97 -18.75
C TYR A 102 0.93 -2.48 -18.46
N PRO A 103 1.96 -3.24 -18.85
CA PRO A 103 2.02 -4.69 -18.62
C PRO A 103 1.99 -5.05 -17.14
N ASP A 104 1.33 -6.17 -16.83
CA ASP A 104 1.39 -6.78 -15.52
C ASP A 104 2.82 -7.19 -15.18
N ARG A 105 3.22 -6.99 -13.94
CA ARG A 105 4.56 -7.36 -13.50
C ARG A 105 4.62 -7.70 -12.03
N LYS A 106 5.12 -8.90 -11.71
CA LYS A 106 5.56 -9.26 -10.36
C LYS A 106 6.88 -8.54 -10.04
N VAL A 107 7.02 -8.06 -8.81
CA VAL A 107 8.20 -7.38 -8.29
C VAL A 107 8.58 -8.00 -6.96
N THR A 108 9.82 -8.42 -6.85
CA THR A 108 10.41 -8.95 -5.61
C THR A 108 11.22 -7.88 -4.88
N LYS A 109 11.65 -8.16 -3.66
CA LYS A 109 12.58 -7.28 -2.93
C LYS A 109 13.91 -7.06 -3.67
N ALA A 110 14.35 -8.05 -4.44
CA ALA A 110 15.58 -7.96 -5.24
C ALA A 110 15.47 -6.96 -6.41
N ASP A 111 14.25 -6.73 -6.91
CA ASP A 111 13.99 -5.74 -7.96
C ASP A 111 13.86 -4.31 -7.40
N ALA A 112 13.69 -4.15 -6.10
CA ALA A 112 13.40 -2.88 -5.48
C ALA A 112 14.61 -1.91 -5.51
N VAL A 113 14.32 -0.62 -5.70
CA VAL A 113 15.29 0.43 -5.41
C VAL A 113 15.22 0.73 -3.92
N VAL A 114 16.25 0.32 -3.17
CA VAL A 114 16.30 0.46 -1.71
C VAL A 114 16.98 1.76 -1.33
N ALA A 115 16.36 2.52 -0.42
CA ALA A 115 16.97 3.69 0.23
C ALA A 115 17.01 3.46 1.74
N GLU A 116 18.22 3.40 2.32
CA GLU A 116 18.42 3.40 3.75
C GLU A 116 18.35 4.84 4.30
N MET A 117 17.53 5.07 5.31
CA MET A 117 17.23 6.40 5.82
C MET A 117 17.19 6.44 7.34
N GLY A 118 17.53 7.60 7.90
CA GLY A 118 17.51 7.85 9.34
C GLY A 118 18.67 7.20 10.09
N SER A 119 18.51 7.08 11.41
CA SER A 119 19.49 6.45 12.30
C SER A 119 18.80 5.84 13.52
N LEU A 120 19.47 4.91 14.20
CA LEU A 120 18.99 4.37 15.47
C LEU A 120 18.96 5.44 16.57
N GLU A 121 19.92 6.35 16.58
CA GLU A 121 19.97 7.49 17.51
C GLU A 121 18.72 8.40 17.35
N GLY A 122 18.27 8.60 16.09
CA GLY A 122 17.04 9.33 15.78
C GLY A 122 15.76 8.50 15.92
N SER A 123 15.86 7.23 16.32
CA SER A 123 14.73 6.29 16.43
C SER A 123 13.92 6.12 15.13
N ASN A 124 14.56 6.30 13.97
CA ASN A 124 13.91 6.29 12.66
C ASN A 124 14.75 5.62 11.56
N HIS A 125 15.70 4.75 11.93
CA HIS A 125 16.45 3.96 10.96
C HIS A 125 15.52 2.99 10.23
N ARG A 126 15.51 3.04 8.89
CA ARG A 126 14.59 2.28 8.07
C ARG A 126 15.08 2.05 6.66
N ASN A 127 14.61 0.99 6.04
CA ASN A 127 14.78 0.70 4.63
C ASN A 127 13.49 1.00 3.87
N ILE A 128 13.58 1.86 2.86
CA ILE A 128 12.47 2.16 1.95
C ILE A 128 12.68 1.33 0.69
N ASN A 129 11.89 0.28 0.53
CA ASN A 129 11.89 -0.59 -0.65
C ASN A 129 10.90 -0.03 -1.67
N LYS A 130 11.40 0.69 -2.67
CA LYS A 130 10.60 1.25 -3.76
C LYS A 130 10.36 0.15 -4.78
N MET A 131 9.18 -0.45 -4.78
CA MET A 131 8.85 -1.62 -5.60
C MET A 131 7.99 -1.27 -6.81
N LEU A 132 6.80 -0.72 -6.60
CA LEU A 132 5.91 -0.32 -7.69
C LEU A 132 6.07 1.19 -7.94
N VAL A 133 7.20 1.57 -8.52
CA VAL A 133 7.56 2.96 -8.83
C VAL A 133 8.18 3.04 -10.22
N ASN A 134 8.11 4.20 -10.87
CA ASN A 134 8.60 4.39 -12.25
C ASN A 134 10.09 4.06 -12.46
N GLN A 135 10.89 3.99 -11.40
CA GLN A 135 12.28 3.54 -11.47
C GLN A 135 12.41 2.02 -11.63
N VAL A 136 11.39 1.25 -11.28
CA VAL A 136 11.36 -0.22 -11.33
C VAL A 136 10.48 -0.72 -12.48
N LEU A 137 9.29 -0.16 -12.62
CA LEU A 137 8.35 -0.46 -13.69
C LEU A 137 7.46 0.74 -14.01
N PRO A 138 7.01 0.91 -15.26
CA PRO A 138 6.08 1.98 -15.59
C PRO A 138 4.70 1.70 -14.98
N THR A 139 4.12 2.71 -14.36
CA THR A 139 2.74 2.74 -13.88
C THR A 139 2.01 3.94 -14.45
N CYS A 140 0.67 3.94 -14.42
CA CYS A 140 -0.09 5.09 -14.91
C CYS A 140 -0.06 6.24 -13.90
N GLN A 141 -0.53 6.00 -12.68
CA GLN A 141 -0.58 6.98 -11.59
C GLN A 141 -0.14 6.39 -10.25
N LEU A 142 -0.36 5.09 -10.05
CA LEU A 142 -0.13 4.42 -8.79
C LEU A 142 1.37 4.23 -8.52
N GLN A 143 1.80 4.63 -7.34
CA GLN A 143 3.10 4.24 -6.82
C GLN A 143 2.95 3.63 -5.43
N MET A 144 3.68 2.55 -5.18
CA MET A 144 3.68 1.86 -3.89
C MET A 144 5.08 1.43 -3.51
N GLY A 145 5.38 1.59 -2.23
CA GLY A 145 6.64 1.15 -1.64
C GLY A 145 6.41 0.57 -0.25
N MET A 146 7.35 -0.25 0.21
CA MET A 146 7.32 -0.84 1.54
C MET A 146 8.48 -0.28 2.36
N THR A 147 8.17 0.22 3.55
CA THR A 147 9.16 0.73 4.50
C THR A 147 9.23 -0.16 5.71
N GLU A 148 10.44 -0.65 6.01
CA GLU A 148 10.74 -1.51 7.15
C GLU A 148 11.55 -0.72 8.16
N LEU A 149 11.03 -0.50 9.37
CA LEU A 149 11.76 0.13 10.45
C LEU A 149 12.67 -0.90 11.13
N ALA A 150 13.91 -0.53 11.37
CA ALA A 150 14.85 -1.35 12.11
C ALA A 150 14.45 -1.49 13.59
N PRO A 151 14.84 -2.59 14.27
CA PRO A 151 14.65 -2.71 15.71
C PRO A 151 15.17 -1.47 16.45
N GLY A 152 14.37 -0.93 17.38
CA GLY A 152 14.66 0.33 18.09
C GLY A 152 14.20 1.59 17.37
N SER A 153 13.74 1.50 16.15
CA SER A 153 13.18 2.61 15.38
C SER A 153 11.66 2.55 15.40
N VAL A 154 11.03 3.64 15.82
CA VAL A 154 9.59 3.70 16.07
C VAL A 154 8.92 4.89 15.39
N TRP A 155 9.69 5.78 14.77
CA TRP A 155 9.20 7.00 14.17
C TRP A 155 9.31 6.99 12.66
N ASN A 156 8.21 7.28 11.97
CA ASN A 156 8.16 7.40 10.52
C ASN A 156 7.53 8.70 10.06
N THR A 157 7.95 9.08 8.90
CA THR A 157 7.80 10.33 8.18
C THR A 157 8.31 11.51 9.00
N MET A 158 9.63 11.68 8.93
CA MET A 158 10.34 12.81 9.51
C MET A 158 11.13 13.56 8.43
N PRO A 159 10.97 14.87 8.32
CA PRO A 159 9.99 15.71 9.01
C PRO A 159 8.56 15.47 8.48
N ALA A 160 7.57 15.68 9.35
CA ALA A 160 6.18 15.71 8.95
C ALA A 160 5.93 16.81 7.90
N HIS A 161 5.10 16.53 6.90
CA HIS A 161 4.84 17.44 5.79
C HIS A 161 3.43 17.23 5.21
N VAL A 162 3.04 18.07 4.28
CA VAL A 162 1.77 18.00 3.57
C VAL A 162 1.99 17.93 2.06
N HIS A 163 1.05 17.37 1.35
CA HIS A 163 0.97 17.43 -0.11
C HIS A 163 -0.26 18.21 -0.54
N SER A 164 -0.13 19.02 -1.61
CA SER A 164 -1.21 19.88 -2.07
C SER A 164 -2.14 19.23 -3.09
N ARG A 165 -1.80 18.07 -3.63
CA ARG A 165 -2.50 17.45 -4.76
C ARG A 165 -2.59 15.92 -4.72
N ARG A 166 -2.18 15.28 -3.66
CA ARG A 166 -2.26 13.83 -3.56
C ARG A 166 -2.63 13.39 -2.17
N MET A 167 -3.39 12.35 -2.11
CA MET A 167 -3.57 11.56 -0.91
C MET A 167 -2.50 10.49 -0.78
N GLU A 168 -2.32 9.99 0.42
CA GLU A 168 -1.49 8.84 0.71
C GLU A 168 -2.28 7.79 1.49
N ALA A 169 -2.04 6.52 1.22
CA ALA A 169 -2.59 5.41 1.98
C ALA A 169 -1.44 4.66 2.67
N TYR A 170 -1.55 4.49 3.97
CA TYR A 170 -0.61 3.73 4.80
C TYR A 170 -1.28 2.46 5.26
N PHE A 171 -0.67 1.32 5.00
CA PHE A 171 -1.07 0.04 5.55
C PHE A 171 0.03 -0.47 6.47
N TYR A 172 -0.30 -0.69 7.74
CA TYR A 172 0.62 -1.09 8.79
C TYR A 172 0.57 -2.59 9.05
N PHE A 173 1.72 -3.23 9.19
CA PHE A 173 1.83 -4.64 9.55
C PHE A 173 3.18 -4.92 10.26
N GLU A 174 3.44 -6.17 10.65
CA GLU A 174 4.62 -6.54 11.44
C GLU A 174 4.75 -5.72 12.75
N ILE A 175 3.64 -5.48 13.41
CA ILE A 175 3.63 -4.95 14.77
C ILE A 175 2.97 -5.98 15.69
N PRO A 176 3.60 -6.36 16.83
CA PRO A 176 3.00 -7.29 17.78
C PRO A 176 1.67 -6.77 18.34
N GLU A 177 0.76 -7.67 18.70
CA GLU A 177 -0.62 -7.35 19.08
C GLU A 177 -0.71 -6.43 20.30
N GLU A 178 0.23 -6.56 21.25
CA GLU A 178 0.33 -5.73 22.46
C GLU A 178 0.79 -4.29 22.16
N HIS A 179 1.34 -4.02 20.98
CA HIS A 179 1.81 -2.71 20.56
C HIS A 179 0.79 -1.95 19.70
N ALA A 180 1.03 -0.67 19.51
CA ALA A 180 0.18 0.19 18.69
C ALA A 180 0.99 1.27 17.98
N ILE A 181 0.42 1.77 16.88
CA ILE A 181 0.95 2.89 16.09
C ILE A 181 0.03 4.08 16.28
N CYS A 182 0.56 5.22 16.64
CA CYS A 182 -0.13 6.50 16.65
C CYS A 182 0.14 7.20 15.31
N HIS A 183 -0.85 7.21 14.43
CA HIS A 183 -0.77 7.95 13.16
C HIS A 183 -1.28 9.36 13.36
N PHE A 184 -0.44 10.35 13.07
CA PHE A 184 -0.78 11.77 13.13
C PHE A 184 -1.23 12.27 11.78
N MET A 185 -2.35 13.00 11.76
CA MET A 185 -2.92 13.61 10.56
C MET A 185 -3.65 14.90 10.89
N GLY A 186 -4.20 15.57 9.90
CA GLY A 186 -4.91 16.84 10.05
C GLY A 186 -4.10 18.03 9.61
N GLU A 187 -4.59 19.22 9.90
CA GLU A 187 -3.90 20.48 9.59
C GLU A 187 -2.73 20.72 10.55
N VAL A 188 -1.77 21.54 10.13
CA VAL A 188 -0.53 21.82 10.90
C VAL A 188 -0.83 22.33 12.31
N ASP A 189 -1.82 23.20 12.43
CA ASP A 189 -2.20 23.83 13.70
C ASP A 189 -3.34 23.10 14.42
N GLU A 190 -3.88 22.04 13.79
CA GLU A 190 -4.99 21.26 14.34
C GLU A 190 -4.83 19.78 13.98
N THR A 191 -3.83 19.17 14.59
CA THR A 191 -3.55 17.75 14.36
C THR A 191 -4.55 16.83 15.05
N ARG A 192 -4.77 15.67 14.45
CA ARG A 192 -5.51 14.54 15.01
C ARG A 192 -4.60 13.32 15.04
N HIS A 193 -4.96 12.33 15.79
CA HIS A 193 -4.27 11.05 15.79
C HIS A 193 -5.27 9.90 15.71
N VAL A 194 -4.80 8.82 15.12
CA VAL A 194 -5.55 7.56 15.00
C VAL A 194 -4.66 6.43 15.52
N TRP A 195 -5.17 5.67 16.48
CA TRP A 195 -4.47 4.48 16.96
C TRP A 195 -4.70 3.31 15.99
N MET A 196 -3.61 2.76 15.49
CA MET A 196 -3.60 1.69 14.50
C MET A 196 -2.97 0.44 15.08
N LYS A 197 -3.45 -0.70 14.61
CA LYS A 197 -2.90 -2.03 14.84
C LYS A 197 -2.33 -2.61 13.55
N GLY A 198 -1.75 -3.80 13.63
CA GLY A 198 -1.37 -4.56 12.45
C GLY A 198 -2.57 -4.86 11.54
N ASP A 199 -2.31 -5.00 10.26
CA ASP A 199 -3.28 -5.28 9.19
C ASP A 199 -4.38 -4.19 9.04
N GLN A 200 -4.06 -2.94 9.40
CA GLN A 200 -4.96 -1.79 9.24
C GLN A 200 -4.38 -0.73 8.31
N ALA A 201 -5.26 -0.06 7.57
CA ALA A 201 -4.91 1.04 6.68
C ALA A 201 -5.53 2.36 7.14
N VAL A 202 -4.82 3.45 6.90
CA VAL A 202 -5.28 4.82 7.10
C VAL A 202 -5.07 5.63 5.81
N LEU A 203 -6.05 6.47 5.49
CA LEU A 203 -6.00 7.37 4.34
C LEU A 203 -5.70 8.78 4.83
N SER A 204 -4.62 9.36 4.33
CA SER A 204 -4.24 10.75 4.58
C SER A 204 -4.57 11.58 3.34
N PRO A 205 -5.59 12.45 3.40
CA PRO A 205 -5.97 13.29 2.27
C PRO A 205 -4.92 14.37 1.97
N GLU A 206 -5.11 15.05 0.84
CA GLU A 206 -4.32 16.24 0.52
C GLU A 206 -4.42 17.29 1.64
N TRP A 207 -3.36 18.06 1.85
CA TRP A 207 -3.21 19.06 2.91
C TRP A 207 -3.16 18.50 4.35
N SER A 208 -3.36 17.21 4.53
CA SER A 208 -3.18 16.57 5.83
C SER A 208 -1.69 16.31 6.11
N ILE A 209 -1.24 16.66 7.30
CA ILE A 209 0.02 16.12 7.83
C ILE A 209 -0.10 14.60 7.89
N HIS A 210 1.00 13.91 7.66
CA HIS A 210 1.09 12.47 7.88
C HIS A 210 2.43 12.13 8.52
N SER A 211 2.37 11.41 9.61
CA SER A 211 3.51 10.91 10.37
C SER A 211 3.02 9.82 11.30
N ALA A 212 3.90 8.99 11.80
CA ALA A 212 3.53 7.96 12.76
C ALA A 212 4.64 7.71 13.78
N ALA A 213 4.24 7.46 15.03
CA ALA A 213 5.10 6.95 16.08
C ALA A 213 4.47 5.72 16.73
N ALA A 214 5.27 4.74 17.12
CA ALA A 214 4.78 3.49 17.68
C ALA A 214 5.51 3.10 18.95
N THR A 215 4.99 2.08 19.63
CA THR A 215 5.64 1.50 20.81
C THR A 215 6.59 0.34 20.47
N HIS A 216 6.73 0.00 19.17
CA HIS A 216 7.59 -1.04 18.63
C HIS A 216 7.97 -0.67 17.19
N ASN A 217 9.01 -1.27 16.62
CA ASN A 217 9.25 -1.16 15.18
C ASN A 217 8.14 -1.88 14.40
N TYR A 218 7.89 -1.43 13.20
CA TYR A 218 6.82 -1.93 12.34
C TYR A 218 7.21 -1.78 10.86
N THR A 219 6.44 -2.43 10.01
CA THR A 219 6.53 -2.26 8.57
C THR A 219 5.25 -1.63 8.06
N PHE A 220 5.36 -0.81 7.00
CA PHE A 220 4.18 -0.27 6.34
C PHE A 220 4.36 -0.20 4.83
N ILE A 221 3.24 -0.30 4.13
CA ILE A 221 3.15 -0.04 2.70
C ILE A 221 2.58 1.35 2.53
N LEU A 222 3.32 2.21 1.83
CA LEU A 222 2.88 3.53 1.42
C LEU A 222 2.45 3.50 -0.03
N SER A 223 1.24 3.97 -0.29
CA SER A 223 0.72 4.15 -1.64
C SER A 223 0.38 5.61 -1.87
N LEU A 224 0.68 6.10 -3.07
CA LEU A 224 0.40 7.47 -3.46
C LEU A 224 0.14 7.58 -4.96
N ILE A 225 -0.41 8.70 -5.37
CA ILE A 225 -0.51 9.08 -6.78
C ILE A 225 0.78 9.76 -7.21
N HIS A 226 1.32 9.33 -8.35
CA HIS A 226 2.45 10.03 -8.96
C HIS A 226 1.98 11.33 -9.62
N ILE A 227 2.13 12.43 -8.88
CA ILE A 227 2.03 13.78 -9.44
C ILE A 227 3.42 14.42 -9.29
N SER A 228 3.97 14.95 -10.37
CA SER A 228 5.22 15.73 -10.36
C SER A 228 5.05 17.01 -9.55
N GLU A 229 5.13 16.93 -8.23
CA GLU A 229 5.11 18.09 -7.36
C GLU A 229 6.31 18.14 -6.42
N PRO A 230 6.89 19.33 -6.21
CA PRO A 230 7.85 19.50 -5.16
C PRO A 230 7.14 19.34 -3.80
N THR A 231 7.66 18.48 -2.95
CA THR A 231 7.23 18.34 -1.56
C THR A 231 7.42 19.67 -0.84
N ARG A 232 6.33 20.30 -0.43
CA ARG A 232 6.40 21.51 0.39
C ARG A 232 6.62 21.12 1.84
N ARG A 233 7.84 21.28 2.32
CA ARG A 233 8.15 21.16 3.75
C ARG A 233 7.60 22.42 4.44
N ARG A 234 6.52 22.28 5.19
CA ARG A 234 6.18 23.24 6.24
C ARG A 234 6.71 22.63 7.53
N GLY A 235 7.74 23.26 8.09
CA GLY A 235 8.23 22.90 9.39
C GLY A 235 7.11 23.05 10.44
N ILE A 236 7.06 22.11 11.35
CA ILE A 236 6.37 22.25 12.63
C ILE A 236 7.26 23.10 13.52
#